data_1377c1e4bfc47a433335cc756b9b0bd1
#
_entry.id   1377c1e4bfc47a433335cc756b9b0bd1
#
_cell.length_a   1.000
_cell.length_b   1.000
_cell.length_c   1.000
_cell.angle_alpha   90.00
_cell.angle_beta   90.00
_cell.angle_gamma   90.00
#
_symmetry.space_group_name_H-M   'P 1'
#
loop_
_entity.id
_entity.type
_entity.pdbx_description
1 polymer ?
#
loop_
_entity_poly.entity_id
_entity_poly.type
_entity_poly.pdbx_seq_one_letter_code
_entity_poly.pdbx_strand_id
1 'polypeptide(L)'
;MRSKTRGTSAPRVEVTNISANGVWIWAGGKELFMPYDDFPWFKDAPIRSILRVEEISEGHFYWPDLDVDLSVEIIEHPEKYPLKMQ
;
A
#
# COMPACT_ATOMS: atom_id res chain seq x y z
N MET A 1 -27.05 -0.26 -7.98
CA MET A 1 -26.92 -0.16 -8.07
C MET A 1 -26.43 -0.06 -7.80
N ARG A 2 -26.35 -0.09 -7.97
CA ARG A 2 -25.95 0.13 -8.02
C ARG A 2 -25.28 0.26 -7.97
N SER A 3 -25.12 0.34 -8.21
CA SER A 3 -24.61 0.60 -8.37
C SER A 3 -23.96 0.82 -8.27
N LYS A 4 -23.84 0.93 -8.46
CA LYS A 4 -23.36 1.27 -8.52
C LYS A 4 -22.71 1.32 -8.31
N THR A 5 -22.75 1.36 -8.37
CA THR A 5 -22.36 1.42 -8.25
C THR A 5 -21.88 1.24 -7.93
N ARG A 6 -22.04 1.20 -8.12
CA ARG A 6 -21.61 1.06 -7.95
C ARG A 6 -20.99 0.83 -7.68
N GLY A 7 -21.00 0.69 -7.74
CA GLY A 7 -20.44 0.42 -7.83
C GLY A 7 -19.60 -0.04 -7.45
N THR A 8 -19.43 -0.32 -7.65
CA THR A 8 -18.67 -0.61 -7.30
C THR A 8 -17.83 -0.99 -6.90
N SER A 9 -18.03 -1.17 -6.81
CA SER A 9 -17.06 -1.61 -6.97
C SER A 9 -15.88 -2.18 -6.43
N ALA A 10 -14.88 -2.77 -7.18
CA ALA A 10 -13.67 -3.37 -6.65
C ALA A 10 -12.75 -2.28 -6.16
N PRO A 11 -11.97 -2.51 -5.09
CA PRO A 11 -11.02 -1.51 -4.65
C PRO A 11 -9.94 -1.31 -5.69
N ARG A 12 -9.41 -0.10 -5.78
CA ARG A 12 -8.35 0.21 -6.72
C ARG A 12 -7.00 -0.24 -6.17
N VAL A 13 -6.89 -0.39 -4.88
CA VAL A 13 -5.70 -0.89 -4.23
C VAL A 13 -6.15 -1.87 -3.16
N GLU A 14 -5.37 -2.93 -3.01
CA GLU A 14 -5.71 -3.97 -2.04
C GLU A 14 -4.44 -4.64 -1.57
N VAL A 15 -4.33 -4.87 -0.27
CA VAL A 15 -3.25 -5.69 0.26
C VAL A 15 -3.62 -7.15 -0.01
N THR A 16 -2.74 -7.85 -0.73
CA THR A 16 -3.02 -9.22 -1.14
C THR A 16 -2.28 -10.25 -0.31
N ASN A 17 -1.19 -9.85 0.35
CA ASN A 17 -0.44 -10.81 1.17
C ASN A 17 0.43 -10.06 2.16
N ILE A 18 0.49 -10.58 3.37
CA ILE A 18 1.39 -10.09 4.41
C ILE A 18 2.28 -11.28 4.76
N SER A 19 3.57 -11.15 4.46
CA SER A 19 4.50 -12.26 4.64
C SER A 19 5.56 -11.88 5.67
N ALA A 20 6.43 -12.83 5.95
CA ALA A 20 7.53 -12.59 6.88
C ALA A 20 8.52 -11.54 6.34
N ASN A 21 8.52 -11.32 5.03
CA ASN A 21 9.51 -10.45 4.40
C ASN A 21 8.95 -9.11 3.95
N GLY A 22 7.64 -8.97 3.87
CA GLY A 22 7.07 -7.72 3.42
C GLY A 22 5.59 -7.85 3.10
N VAL A 23 5.07 -6.84 2.46
CA VAL A 23 3.65 -6.72 2.16
C VAL A 23 3.47 -6.62 0.65
N TRP A 24 2.53 -7.40 0.14
CA TRP A 24 2.17 -7.34 -1.28
C TRP A 24 0.88 -6.55 -1.43
N ILE A 25 0.85 -5.68 -2.42
CA ILE A 25 -0.39 -4.97 -2.76
C ILE A 25 -0.67 -5.13 -4.24
N TRP A 26 -1.95 -5.07 -4.57
CA TRP A 26 -2.44 -5.05 -5.93
C TRP A 26 -2.91 -3.62 -6.21
N ALA A 27 -2.40 -3.02 -7.27
CA ALA A 27 -2.79 -1.65 -7.59
C ALA A 27 -2.59 -1.41 -9.07
N GLY A 28 -3.62 -0.85 -9.70
CA GLY A 28 -3.52 -0.46 -11.09
C GLY A 28 -3.21 -1.61 -12.04
N GLY A 29 -3.69 -2.81 -11.72
CA GLY A 29 -3.53 -3.95 -12.60
C GLY A 29 -2.23 -4.72 -12.39
N LYS A 30 -1.48 -4.43 -11.34
CA LYS A 30 -0.25 -5.17 -11.09
C LYS A 30 -0.01 -5.31 -9.60
N GLU A 31 0.83 -6.27 -9.25
CA GLU A 31 1.23 -6.46 -7.86
C GLU A 31 2.55 -5.77 -7.58
N LEU A 32 2.63 -5.18 -6.39
CA LEU A 32 3.83 -4.52 -5.93
C LEU A 32 4.22 -5.12 -4.60
N PHE A 33 5.53 -5.25 -4.38
CA PHE A 33 6.06 -5.82 -3.15
C PHE A 33 6.78 -4.75 -2.36
N MET A 34 6.45 -4.68 -1.06
CA MET A 34 7.07 -3.71 -0.15
C MET A 34 7.84 -4.48 0.92
N PRO A 35 9.14 -4.70 0.72
CA PRO A 35 9.92 -5.39 1.75
C PRO A 35 10.04 -4.54 3.01
N TYR A 36 10.06 -5.19 4.17
CA TYR A 36 10.15 -4.47 5.43
C TYR A 36 11.46 -3.69 5.56
N ASP A 37 12.50 -4.17 4.90
CA ASP A 37 13.79 -3.46 4.95
C ASP A 37 13.70 -2.08 4.35
N ASP A 38 12.86 -1.91 3.33
CA ASP A 38 12.68 -0.61 2.68
C ASP A 38 11.49 0.14 3.23
N PHE A 39 10.53 -0.57 3.82
CA PHE A 39 9.29 0.04 4.31
C PHE A 39 9.01 -0.47 5.72
N PRO A 40 9.82 -0.03 6.69
CA PRO A 40 9.77 -0.63 8.02
C PRO A 40 8.51 -0.32 8.83
N TRP A 41 7.71 0.63 8.39
CA TRP A 41 6.49 0.98 9.11
C TRP A 41 5.54 -0.19 9.26
N PHE A 42 5.61 -1.16 8.34
CA PHE A 42 4.67 -2.27 8.31
C PHE A 42 5.12 -3.45 9.17
N LYS A 43 6.37 -3.46 9.59
CA LYS A 43 6.94 -4.67 10.20
C LYS A 43 6.24 -5.07 11.48
N ASP A 44 5.94 -4.11 12.32
CA ASP A 44 5.29 -4.38 13.60
C ASP A 44 3.88 -3.82 13.66
N ALA A 45 3.31 -3.48 12.52
CA ALA A 45 1.98 -2.88 12.49
C ALA A 45 0.91 -3.97 12.64
N PRO A 46 -0.22 -3.63 13.25
CA PRO A 46 -1.35 -4.57 13.30
C PRO A 46 -1.83 -4.89 11.89
N ILE A 47 -2.28 -6.11 11.69
CA ILE A 47 -2.74 -6.54 10.38
C ILE A 47 -3.85 -5.63 9.86
N ARG A 48 -4.81 -5.28 10.70
CA ARG A 48 -5.92 -4.44 10.24
C ARG A 48 -5.45 -3.08 9.76
N SER A 49 -4.37 -2.57 10.35
CA SER A 49 -3.83 -1.28 9.93
C SER A 49 -3.12 -1.37 8.59
N ILE A 50 -2.45 -2.50 8.35
CA ILE A 50 -1.82 -2.74 7.05
C ILE A 50 -2.87 -2.90 5.96
N LEU A 51 -3.96 -3.58 6.27
CA LEU A 51 -5.02 -3.81 5.28
C LEU A 51 -5.77 -2.55 4.93
N ARG A 52 -5.72 -1.55 5.80
CA ARG A 52 -6.48 -0.34 5.59
C ARG A 52 -5.67 0.66 4.79
N VAL A 53 -5.73 0.50 3.48
CA VAL A 53 -5.01 1.35 2.54
C VAL A 53 -6.03 2.02 1.63
N GLU A 54 -5.77 3.27 1.28
CA GLU A 54 -6.63 4.06 0.39
C GLU A 54 -5.79 4.60 -0.74
N GLU A 55 -6.39 4.62 -1.93
CA GLU A 55 -5.73 5.30 -3.06
C GLU A 55 -6.28 6.72 -3.10
N ILE A 56 -5.44 7.68 -2.70
CA ILE A 56 -5.88 9.06 -2.58
C ILE A 56 -5.82 9.81 -3.91
N SER A 57 -4.97 9.35 -4.82
CA SER A 57 -4.96 9.78 -6.20
C SER A 57 -4.26 8.68 -6.97
N GLU A 58 -4.32 8.74 -8.28
CA GLU A 58 -3.80 7.65 -9.09
C GLU A 58 -2.34 7.38 -8.75
N GLY A 59 -2.07 6.14 -8.31
CA GLY A 59 -0.72 5.72 -7.97
C GLY A 59 -0.21 6.23 -6.65
N HIS A 60 -1.06 6.83 -5.82
CA HIS A 60 -0.67 7.32 -4.50
C HIS A 60 -1.53 6.66 -3.43
N PHE A 61 -0.88 6.02 -2.46
CA PHE A 61 -1.54 5.22 -1.46
C PHE A 61 -1.28 5.76 -0.07
N TYR A 62 -2.30 5.70 0.77
CA TYR A 62 -2.20 6.23 2.13
C TYR A 62 -2.75 5.21 3.11
N TRP A 63 -1.99 4.98 4.18
CA TRP A 63 -2.40 4.11 5.29
C TRP A 63 -2.72 5.00 6.47
N PRO A 64 -4.00 5.29 6.71
CA PRO A 64 -4.35 6.28 7.75
C PRO A 64 -3.95 5.88 9.16
N ASP A 65 -4.02 4.60 9.48
CA ASP A 65 -3.67 4.18 10.84
C ASP A 65 -2.19 4.29 11.12
N LEU A 66 -1.37 4.30 10.08
CA LEU A 66 0.09 4.36 10.22
C LEU A 66 0.66 5.69 9.79
N ASP A 67 -0.18 6.53 9.20
CA ASP A 67 0.24 7.81 8.64
C ASP A 67 1.39 7.61 7.64
N VAL A 68 1.24 6.62 6.77
CA VAL A 68 2.22 6.29 5.75
C VAL A 68 1.63 6.65 4.39
N ASP A 69 2.44 7.31 3.58
CA ASP A 69 2.04 7.80 2.25
C ASP A 69 3.10 7.34 1.27
N LEU A 70 2.71 6.52 0.29
CA LEU A 70 3.64 5.97 -0.68
C LEU A 70 3.04 6.06 -2.07
N SER A 71 3.92 6.10 -3.07
CA SER A 71 3.49 6.06 -4.46
C SER A 71 4.02 4.80 -5.13
N VAL A 72 3.46 4.49 -6.31
CA VAL A 72 3.97 3.38 -7.12
C VAL A 72 5.46 3.57 -7.37
N GLU A 73 5.87 4.79 -7.70
CA GLU A 73 7.26 5.08 -8.01
C GLU A 73 8.16 4.76 -6.81
N ILE A 74 7.75 5.16 -5.61
CA ILE A 74 8.54 4.90 -4.42
C ILE A 74 8.63 3.41 -4.14
N ILE A 75 7.52 2.70 -4.33
CA ILE A 75 7.49 1.27 -4.06
C ILE A 75 8.36 0.51 -5.05
N GLU A 76 8.32 0.92 -6.32
CA GLU A 76 9.09 0.23 -7.35
C GLU A 76 10.57 0.58 -7.33
N HIS A 77 10.91 1.76 -6.83
CA HIS A 77 12.28 2.24 -6.85
C HIS A 77 12.68 2.83 -5.50
N PRO A 78 12.64 2.02 -4.44
CA PRO A 78 12.95 2.56 -3.12
C PRO A 78 14.38 3.07 -3.01
N GLU A 79 15.28 2.58 -3.86
CA GLU A 79 16.66 3.03 -3.84
C GLU A 79 16.78 4.50 -4.24
N LYS A 80 15.79 5.03 -4.98
CA LYS A 80 15.77 6.45 -5.38
C LYS A 80 15.23 7.34 -4.28
N TYR A 81 14.59 6.74 -3.29
CA TYR A 81 13.91 7.50 -2.22
C TYR A 81 14.31 6.92 -0.88
N PRO A 82 15.59 7.00 -0.53
CA PRO A 82 16.03 6.40 0.72
C PRO A 82 15.32 7.03 1.90
N LEU A 83 14.97 6.18 2.85
CA LEU A 83 14.29 6.66 4.05
C LEU A 83 15.23 7.51 4.86
N LYS A 84 14.69 8.61 5.34
CA LYS A 84 15.41 9.47 6.26
C LYS A 84 14.87 9.18 7.64
N MET A 85 15.67 8.55 8.45
CA MET A 85 15.25 8.26 9.81
C MET A 85 15.36 9.54 10.61
N GLN A 86 14.25 9.91 11.17
CA GLN A 86 14.15 11.16 11.93
C GLN A 86 14.32 10.91 13.38
#